data_6b3568b38c9761719f44c2202c129751
#
_entry.id   6b3568b38c9761719f44c2202c129751
#
_cell.length_a   1.000
_cell.length_b   1.000
_cell.length_c   1.000
_cell.angle_alpha   90.00
_cell.angle_beta   90.00
_cell.angle_gamma   90.00
#
_symmetry.space_group_name_H-M   'P 1'
#
loop_
_entity.id
_entity.type
_entity.pdbx_description
1 polymer ?
#
loop_
_entity_poly.entity_id
_entity_poly.type
_entity_poly.pdbx_seq_one_letter_code
_entity_poly.pdbx_strand_id
1 'polypeptide(L)'
;MATRNSAPLASYIDLLLDAVCAVDKQGRFVFVSAACERIFGYTPDELIGQPMIDLVHPADRQRTLDAAREIMGGEPKLNFENRYLRKDGRVAHILWSARWSEVDQLRIAVAHDITERKQAESRQAALYAISEAAHAAEDLLALFKRIHSIIGEWLPALNFSVALYDEHCAQLNFPYHVDDREPQPEPGTVTGRLCSEVIRSGLPILLTPDQDNPPAGFAALVAGQDSPCWLGVPLSSQNGTIGALIVKSVPGGERYTEQDKELLQYVCAQVATAIERKQLHARLQRMAQYDQLTQLPNRELLRDRLKASLALARTDSGRMALLYVDLDRFKQVNDTLGHAVGDMLLQAVANRLKGCVRETDTVARIGGDEFVVLLHSIHAAEDAENVAGKIRQVLVQPLRLDGHNLNIQPSIGVARYPEHGTEENQLFRHADEAMYAAKRQHHLRLGV
;
A
#
# COMPACT_ATOMS: atom_id res chain seq x y z
N MET A 1 -29.05 28.86 -62.35
CA MET A 1 -28.85 29.54 -61.05
C MET A 1 -29.45 28.67 -59.96
N ALA A 2 -28.65 27.93 -59.25
CA ALA A 2 -29.07 27.08 -58.13
C ALA A 2 -29.29 27.97 -56.92
N THR A 3 -30.54 28.07 -56.46
CA THR A 3 -30.89 28.65 -55.17
C THR A 3 -30.26 27.82 -54.06
N ARG A 4 -29.16 28.30 -53.48
CA ARG A 4 -28.65 27.79 -52.20
C ARG A 4 -29.74 28.03 -51.17
N ASN A 5 -30.44 26.98 -50.80
CA ASN A 5 -31.27 26.94 -49.61
C ASN A 5 -30.31 27.03 -48.42
N SER A 6 -29.98 28.25 -47.95
CA SER A 6 -29.23 28.45 -46.73
C SER A 6 -30.18 28.10 -45.59
N ALA A 7 -29.91 26.99 -44.92
CA ALA A 7 -30.52 26.69 -43.64
C ALA A 7 -30.38 27.90 -42.70
N PRO A 8 -31.36 28.21 -41.82
CA PRO A 8 -31.25 29.29 -40.87
C PRO A 8 -29.97 29.11 -40.03
N LEU A 9 -29.23 30.20 -39.68
CA LEU A 9 -28.00 30.19 -38.93
C LEU A 9 -28.14 29.36 -37.64
N ALA A 10 -29.32 29.39 -37.02
CA ALA A 10 -29.64 28.59 -35.82
C ALA A 10 -29.45 27.08 -36.04
N SER A 11 -29.86 26.54 -37.23
CA SER A 11 -29.70 25.13 -37.53
C SER A 11 -28.22 24.68 -37.63
N TYR A 12 -27.31 25.58 -37.98
CA TYR A 12 -25.88 25.26 -37.98
C TYR A 12 -25.31 25.30 -36.56
N ILE A 13 -25.79 26.22 -35.71
CA ILE A 13 -25.39 26.30 -34.29
C ILE A 13 -25.83 25.05 -33.54
N ASP A 14 -26.99 24.48 -33.84
CA ASP A 14 -27.49 23.26 -33.20
C ASP A 14 -26.70 21.98 -33.59
N LEU A 15 -25.93 22.04 -34.67
CA LEU A 15 -25.00 20.95 -35.06
C LEU A 15 -23.67 20.99 -34.30
N LEU A 16 -23.38 22.09 -33.58
CA LEU A 16 -22.15 22.18 -32.81
C LEU A 16 -22.22 21.23 -31.60
N LEU A 17 -21.05 20.69 -31.27
CA LEU A 17 -20.89 19.86 -30.07
C LEU A 17 -20.83 20.71 -28.79
N ASP A 18 -20.40 21.95 -28.89
CA ASP A 18 -20.36 22.92 -27.79
C ASP A 18 -21.69 23.65 -27.67
N ALA A 19 -22.12 23.95 -26.46
CA ALA A 19 -23.32 24.73 -26.27
C ALA A 19 -23.02 26.21 -26.47
N VAL A 20 -23.83 26.86 -27.31
CA VAL A 20 -23.81 28.32 -27.49
C VAL A 20 -24.96 28.91 -26.69
N CYS A 21 -24.68 29.91 -25.90
CA CYS A 21 -25.72 30.61 -25.16
C CYS A 21 -25.54 32.14 -25.22
N ALA A 22 -26.65 32.87 -25.12
CA ALA A 22 -26.70 34.32 -24.91
C ALA A 22 -27.42 34.61 -23.60
N VAL A 23 -26.85 35.53 -22.81
CA VAL A 23 -27.34 35.88 -21.48
C VAL A 23 -27.49 37.40 -21.41
N ASP A 24 -28.59 37.90 -20.87
CA ASP A 24 -28.86 39.31 -20.70
C ASP A 24 -28.03 39.95 -19.56
N LYS A 25 -28.21 41.26 -19.36
CA LYS A 25 -27.55 42.00 -18.27
C LYS A 25 -27.89 41.52 -16.87
N GLN A 26 -29.03 40.87 -16.70
CA GLN A 26 -29.51 40.34 -15.43
C GLN A 26 -29.00 38.89 -15.22
N GLY A 27 -28.27 38.32 -16.19
CA GLY A 27 -27.72 36.96 -16.10
C GLY A 27 -28.72 35.88 -16.49
N ARG A 28 -29.83 36.23 -17.21
CA ARG A 28 -30.84 35.27 -17.66
C ARG A 28 -30.55 34.77 -19.07
N PHE A 29 -30.75 33.52 -19.31
CA PHE A 29 -30.63 32.95 -20.65
C PHE A 29 -31.69 33.51 -21.61
N VAL A 30 -31.23 34.08 -22.73
CA VAL A 30 -32.06 34.57 -23.82
C VAL A 30 -32.05 33.64 -25.01
N PHE A 31 -30.93 32.94 -25.20
CA PHE A 31 -30.73 31.90 -26.22
C PHE A 31 -29.85 30.78 -25.70
N VAL A 32 -30.16 29.54 -26.04
CA VAL A 32 -29.35 28.37 -25.78
C VAL A 32 -29.49 27.41 -26.95
N SER A 33 -28.38 26.90 -27.48
CA SER A 33 -28.39 25.87 -28.55
C SER A 33 -28.79 24.50 -28.02
N ALA A 34 -29.21 23.59 -28.91
CA ALA A 34 -29.62 22.24 -28.57
C ALA A 34 -28.54 21.41 -27.79
N ALA A 35 -27.27 21.73 -27.99
CA ALA A 35 -26.17 21.05 -27.27
C ALA A 35 -26.23 21.21 -25.75
N CYS A 36 -26.99 22.19 -25.20
CA CYS A 36 -27.17 22.37 -23.77
C CYS A 36 -27.85 21.19 -23.09
N GLU A 37 -28.76 20.48 -23.81
CA GLU A 37 -29.41 19.30 -23.26
C GLU A 37 -28.38 18.18 -22.95
N ARG A 38 -27.45 17.96 -23.86
CA ARG A 38 -26.36 17.00 -23.65
C ARG A 38 -25.40 17.41 -22.54
N ILE A 39 -25.05 18.70 -22.46
CA ILE A 39 -24.04 19.20 -21.52
C ILE A 39 -24.63 19.42 -20.12
N PHE A 40 -25.82 20.00 -20.01
CA PHE A 40 -26.42 20.37 -18.73
C PHE A 40 -27.61 19.48 -18.33
N GLY A 41 -28.16 18.71 -19.27
CA GLY A 41 -29.33 17.87 -19.02
C GLY A 41 -30.68 18.61 -19.06
N TYR A 42 -30.70 19.90 -19.43
CA TYR A 42 -31.90 20.72 -19.58
C TYR A 42 -32.15 21.02 -21.02
N THR A 43 -33.42 20.99 -21.41
CA THR A 43 -33.83 21.46 -22.75
C THR A 43 -33.66 22.98 -22.87
N PRO A 44 -33.53 23.55 -24.09
CA PRO A 44 -33.48 24.99 -24.30
C PRO A 44 -34.67 25.71 -23.66
N ASP A 45 -35.89 25.19 -23.78
CA ASP A 45 -37.09 25.80 -23.21
C ASP A 45 -37.09 25.85 -21.68
N GLU A 46 -36.46 24.90 -21.04
CA GLU A 46 -36.30 24.91 -19.57
C GLU A 46 -35.28 25.95 -19.07
N LEU A 47 -34.33 26.33 -19.93
CA LEU A 47 -33.25 27.29 -19.54
C LEU A 47 -33.59 28.73 -19.87
N ILE A 48 -34.36 29.00 -20.96
CA ILE A 48 -34.71 30.38 -21.35
C ILE A 48 -35.42 31.11 -20.21
N GLY A 49 -34.91 32.30 -19.87
CA GLY A 49 -35.40 33.15 -18.75
C GLY A 49 -34.86 32.75 -17.39
N GLN A 50 -34.20 31.60 -17.23
CA GLN A 50 -33.60 31.18 -15.95
C GLN A 50 -32.28 31.95 -15.71
N PRO A 51 -31.94 32.25 -14.44
CA PRO A 51 -30.64 32.84 -14.10
C PRO A 51 -29.54 31.75 -14.30
N MET A 52 -28.53 32.06 -15.10
CA MET A 52 -27.41 31.13 -15.32
C MET A 52 -26.68 30.73 -14.03
N ILE A 53 -26.68 31.62 -13.03
CA ILE A 53 -25.96 31.43 -11.76
C ILE A 53 -26.55 30.27 -10.93
N ASP A 54 -27.81 29.94 -11.13
CA ASP A 54 -28.48 28.85 -10.39
C ASP A 54 -27.95 27.47 -10.80
N LEU A 55 -27.44 27.33 -12.03
CA LEU A 55 -26.78 26.12 -12.51
C LEU A 55 -25.31 26.04 -12.07
N VAL A 56 -24.72 27.17 -11.66
CA VAL A 56 -23.31 27.18 -11.23
C VAL A 56 -23.16 26.53 -9.86
N HIS A 57 -22.17 25.67 -9.73
CA HIS A 57 -21.80 25.07 -8.44
C HIS A 57 -21.60 26.16 -7.37
N PRO A 58 -22.15 25.99 -6.13
CA PRO A 58 -22.13 27.07 -5.12
C PRO A 58 -20.75 27.66 -4.85
N ALA A 59 -19.71 26.86 -4.79
CA ALA A 59 -18.34 27.32 -4.55
C ALA A 59 -17.77 28.20 -5.70
N ASP A 60 -18.32 28.12 -6.92
CA ASP A 60 -17.82 28.84 -8.09
C ASP A 60 -18.65 30.08 -8.43
N ARG A 61 -19.79 30.31 -7.73
CA ARG A 61 -20.75 31.40 -8.04
C ARG A 61 -20.10 32.76 -8.00
N GLN A 62 -19.38 33.10 -6.93
CA GLN A 62 -18.77 34.42 -6.79
C GLN A 62 -17.78 34.72 -7.92
N ARG A 63 -16.87 33.74 -8.18
CA ARG A 63 -15.88 33.86 -9.27
C ARG A 63 -16.54 34.01 -10.64
N THR A 64 -17.67 33.33 -10.86
CA THR A 64 -18.44 33.42 -12.11
C THR A 64 -19.11 34.80 -12.28
N LEU A 65 -19.64 35.38 -11.21
CA LEU A 65 -20.21 36.71 -11.24
C LEU A 65 -19.15 37.79 -11.49
N ASP A 66 -17.95 37.64 -10.93
CA ASP A 66 -16.83 38.54 -11.15
C ASP A 66 -16.39 38.49 -12.62
N ALA A 67 -16.22 37.31 -13.19
CA ALA A 67 -15.92 37.13 -14.62
C ALA A 67 -17.03 37.72 -15.52
N ALA A 68 -18.30 37.57 -15.14
CA ALA A 68 -19.41 38.13 -15.88
C ALA A 68 -19.35 39.67 -15.91
N ARG A 69 -18.98 40.33 -14.79
CA ARG A 69 -18.80 41.80 -14.73
C ARG A 69 -17.66 42.30 -15.62
N GLU A 70 -16.52 41.57 -15.62
CA GLU A 70 -15.37 41.90 -16.48
C GLU A 70 -15.73 41.81 -17.97
N ILE A 71 -16.49 40.75 -18.37
CA ILE A 71 -16.96 40.58 -19.74
C ILE A 71 -17.89 41.73 -20.15
N MET A 72 -18.81 42.15 -19.28
CA MET A 72 -19.70 43.29 -19.54
C MET A 72 -18.94 44.62 -19.58
N GLY A 73 -17.78 44.72 -18.94
CA GLY A 73 -16.85 45.85 -19.04
C GLY A 73 -16.04 45.88 -20.34
N GLY A 74 -16.26 44.93 -21.24
CA GLY A 74 -15.60 44.82 -22.55
C GLY A 74 -14.37 43.91 -22.60
N GLU A 75 -14.01 43.24 -21.51
CA GLU A 75 -12.89 42.29 -21.46
C GLU A 75 -13.36 40.88 -21.83
N PRO A 76 -13.03 40.33 -23.01
CA PRO A 76 -13.43 38.97 -23.35
C PRO A 76 -12.71 37.92 -22.50
N LYS A 77 -13.41 36.88 -22.08
CA LYS A 77 -12.83 35.69 -21.43
C LYS A 77 -12.76 34.56 -22.41
N LEU A 78 -11.55 34.01 -22.66
CA LEU A 78 -11.33 32.95 -23.65
C LEU A 78 -11.18 31.58 -23.03
N ASN A 79 -10.79 31.51 -21.73
CA ASN A 79 -10.49 30.26 -21.05
C ASN A 79 -10.93 30.33 -19.58
N PHE A 80 -12.24 30.56 -19.34
CA PHE A 80 -12.77 30.58 -17.99
C PHE A 80 -13.34 29.20 -17.64
N GLU A 81 -12.76 28.53 -16.67
CA GLU A 81 -13.24 27.22 -16.20
C GLU A 81 -14.07 27.40 -14.93
N ASN A 82 -15.24 26.75 -14.87
CA ASN A 82 -16.04 26.60 -13.66
C ASN A 82 -16.87 25.32 -13.68
N ARG A 83 -17.52 25.02 -12.54
CA ARG A 83 -18.37 23.84 -12.39
C ARG A 83 -19.83 24.23 -12.47
N TYR A 84 -20.60 23.40 -13.17
CA TYR A 84 -22.04 23.46 -13.28
C TYR A 84 -22.69 22.23 -12.68
N LEU A 85 -23.89 22.37 -12.16
CA LEU A 85 -24.75 21.27 -11.71
C LEU A 85 -25.66 20.89 -12.85
N ARG A 86 -25.57 19.65 -13.34
CA ARG A 86 -26.48 19.10 -14.32
C ARG A 86 -27.85 18.84 -13.69
N LYS A 87 -28.89 18.63 -14.50
CA LYS A 87 -30.24 18.31 -14.04
C LYS A 87 -30.33 17.06 -13.16
N ASP A 88 -29.44 16.10 -13.38
CA ASP A 88 -29.31 14.87 -12.59
C ASP A 88 -28.49 15.07 -11.29
N GLY A 89 -28.04 16.28 -10.99
CA GLY A 89 -27.22 16.62 -9.84
C GLY A 89 -25.72 16.39 -10.02
N ARG A 90 -25.28 15.81 -11.14
CA ARG A 90 -23.85 15.60 -11.41
C ARG A 90 -23.15 16.91 -11.72
N VAL A 91 -21.85 16.97 -11.38
CA VAL A 91 -20.99 18.12 -11.67
C VAL A 91 -20.43 18.01 -13.09
N ALA A 92 -20.59 19.08 -13.89
CA ALA A 92 -19.92 19.26 -15.16
C ALA A 92 -18.84 20.34 -15.04
N HIS A 93 -17.64 20.07 -15.54
CA HIS A 93 -16.57 21.05 -15.69
C HIS A 93 -16.68 21.71 -17.06
N ILE A 94 -16.89 23.02 -17.08
CA ILE A 94 -17.14 23.74 -18.31
C ILE A 94 -16.00 24.75 -18.53
N LEU A 95 -15.45 24.73 -19.74
CA LEU A 95 -14.55 25.75 -20.25
C LEU A 95 -15.37 26.75 -21.08
N TRP A 96 -15.36 28.01 -20.67
CA TRP A 96 -16.11 29.07 -21.30
C TRP A 96 -15.23 29.98 -22.14
N SER A 97 -15.76 30.34 -23.31
CA SER A 97 -15.32 31.47 -24.10
C SER A 97 -16.49 32.42 -24.24
N ALA A 98 -16.33 33.67 -23.75
CA ALA A 98 -17.45 34.62 -23.70
C ALA A 98 -17.05 36.04 -24.08
N ARG A 99 -17.97 36.75 -24.74
CA ARG A 99 -17.85 38.13 -25.15
C ARG A 99 -19.14 38.92 -24.89
N TRP A 100 -19.02 40.19 -24.68
CA TRP A 100 -20.12 41.15 -24.63
C TRP A 100 -20.43 41.70 -26.04
N SER A 101 -21.70 41.68 -26.44
CA SER A 101 -22.20 42.39 -27.62
C SER A 101 -22.82 43.73 -27.19
N GLU A 102 -22.17 44.82 -27.52
CA GLU A 102 -22.69 46.15 -27.25
C GLU A 102 -23.97 46.48 -28.04
N VAL A 103 -24.11 45.88 -29.23
CA VAL A 103 -25.25 46.09 -30.10
C VAL A 103 -26.48 45.41 -29.56
N ASP A 104 -26.34 44.15 -29.20
CA ASP A 104 -27.45 43.32 -28.73
C ASP A 104 -27.66 43.42 -27.21
N GLN A 105 -26.72 44.03 -26.49
CA GLN A 105 -26.70 44.09 -25.02
C GLN A 105 -26.78 42.70 -24.37
N LEU A 106 -26.08 41.73 -24.98
CA LEU A 106 -26.02 40.32 -24.57
C LEU A 106 -24.59 39.88 -24.37
N ARG A 107 -24.39 38.97 -23.41
CA ARG A 107 -23.18 38.19 -23.27
C ARG A 107 -23.34 36.91 -24.07
N ILE A 108 -22.58 36.75 -25.14
CA ILE A 108 -22.54 35.54 -25.97
C ILE A 108 -21.41 34.66 -25.48
N ALA A 109 -21.69 33.38 -25.22
CA ALA A 109 -20.74 32.45 -24.68
C ALA A 109 -20.84 31.04 -25.35
N VAL A 110 -19.70 30.37 -25.41
CA VAL A 110 -19.56 28.98 -25.84
C VAL A 110 -19.12 28.17 -24.65
N ALA A 111 -19.84 27.11 -24.36
CA ALA A 111 -19.57 26.15 -23.29
C ALA A 111 -18.99 24.86 -23.89
N HIS A 112 -17.76 24.57 -23.57
CA HIS A 112 -17.10 23.31 -23.89
C HIS A 112 -17.04 22.42 -22.64
N ASP A 113 -17.62 21.22 -22.71
CA ASP A 113 -17.59 20.25 -21.61
C ASP A 113 -16.20 19.59 -21.54
N ILE A 114 -15.46 19.91 -20.47
CA ILE A 114 -14.13 19.35 -20.21
C ILE A 114 -14.14 18.34 -19.08
N THR A 115 -15.29 17.80 -18.72
CA THR A 115 -15.44 16.89 -17.58
C THR A 115 -14.59 15.63 -17.76
N GLU A 116 -14.64 15.00 -18.93
CA GLU A 116 -13.82 13.82 -19.23
C GLU A 116 -12.32 14.13 -19.16
N ARG A 117 -11.90 15.29 -19.68
CA ARG A 117 -10.50 15.72 -19.59
C ARG A 117 -10.07 15.89 -18.14
N LYS A 118 -10.85 16.58 -17.31
CA LYS A 118 -10.56 16.79 -15.89
C LYS A 118 -10.50 15.49 -15.10
N GLN A 119 -11.39 14.55 -15.41
CA GLN A 119 -11.36 13.22 -14.81
C GLN A 119 -10.11 12.45 -15.20
N ALA A 120 -9.70 12.50 -16.48
CA ALA A 120 -8.47 11.87 -16.94
C ALA A 120 -7.22 12.48 -16.26
N GLU A 121 -7.14 13.82 -16.17
CA GLU A 121 -6.08 14.54 -15.47
C GLU A 121 -6.01 14.14 -13.99
N SER A 122 -7.16 14.08 -13.30
CA SER A 122 -7.24 13.64 -11.90
C SER A 122 -6.80 12.19 -11.72
N ARG A 123 -7.24 11.27 -12.60
CA ARG A 123 -6.81 9.87 -12.59
C ARG A 123 -5.29 9.75 -12.78
N GLN A 124 -4.72 10.51 -13.70
CA GLN A 124 -3.28 10.50 -13.95
C GLN A 124 -2.49 11.05 -12.76
N ALA A 125 -2.94 12.15 -12.16
CA ALA A 125 -2.33 12.72 -10.96
C ALA A 125 -2.37 11.73 -9.79
N ALA A 126 -3.49 11.03 -9.61
CA ALA A 126 -3.66 9.98 -8.64
C ALA A 126 -2.64 8.84 -8.80
N LEU A 127 -2.51 8.35 -10.03
CA LEU A 127 -1.55 7.30 -10.37
C LEU A 127 -0.13 7.69 -10.03
N TYR A 128 0.23 8.91 -10.42
CA TYR A 128 1.57 9.41 -10.16
C TYR A 128 1.83 9.51 -8.65
N ALA A 129 0.90 10.09 -7.89
CA ALA A 129 1.01 10.24 -6.45
C ALA A 129 1.12 8.87 -5.72
N ILE A 130 0.35 7.86 -6.15
CA ILE A 130 0.41 6.51 -5.58
C ILE A 130 1.74 5.83 -5.94
N SER A 131 2.18 5.95 -7.20
CA SER A 131 3.47 5.39 -7.63
C SER A 131 4.63 6.02 -6.86
N GLU A 132 4.63 7.33 -6.66
CA GLU A 132 5.63 8.05 -5.87
C GLU A 132 5.58 7.61 -4.40
N ALA A 133 4.38 7.53 -3.81
CA ALA A 133 4.19 7.03 -2.45
C ALA A 133 4.71 5.61 -2.27
N ALA A 134 4.49 4.73 -3.26
CA ALA A 134 4.96 3.35 -3.23
C ALA A 134 6.49 3.24 -3.30
N HIS A 135 7.16 4.19 -3.98
CA HIS A 135 8.63 4.25 -4.02
C HIS A 135 9.23 4.86 -2.75
N ALA A 136 8.62 5.93 -2.23
CA ALA A 136 9.13 6.68 -1.09
C ALA A 136 8.83 6.01 0.26
N ALA A 137 7.78 5.19 0.36
CA ALA A 137 7.42 4.53 1.61
C ALA A 137 8.47 3.49 2.00
N GLU A 138 8.92 3.52 3.24
CA GLU A 138 9.87 2.54 3.78
C GLU A 138 9.21 1.16 3.95
N ASP A 139 7.98 1.13 4.46
CA ASP A 139 7.20 -0.08 4.71
C ASP A 139 5.74 0.05 4.23
N LEU A 140 4.95 -1.00 4.44
CA LEU A 140 3.53 -1.02 4.08
C LEU A 140 2.69 -0.04 4.91
N LEU A 141 3.01 0.17 6.17
CA LEU A 141 2.27 1.10 7.03
C LEU A 141 2.44 2.54 6.56
N ALA A 142 3.67 2.95 6.22
CA ALA A 142 3.95 4.25 5.63
C ALA A 142 3.23 4.44 4.29
N LEU A 143 3.18 3.37 3.46
CA LEU A 143 2.42 3.38 2.22
C LEU A 143 0.93 3.61 2.46
N PHE A 144 0.29 2.88 3.39
CA PHE A 144 -1.13 3.05 3.69
C PHE A 144 -1.48 4.43 4.22
N LYS A 145 -0.65 5.00 5.11
CA LYS A 145 -0.82 6.38 5.58
C LYS A 145 -0.80 7.39 4.44
N ARG A 146 0.12 7.21 3.50
CA ARG A 146 0.22 8.10 2.34
C ARG A 146 -0.97 7.94 1.39
N ILE A 147 -1.41 6.71 1.14
CA ILE A 147 -2.61 6.41 0.33
C ILE A 147 -3.85 7.03 0.97
N HIS A 148 -4.02 6.90 2.29
CA HIS A 148 -5.12 7.52 3.02
C HIS A 148 -5.13 9.05 2.83
N SER A 149 -3.97 9.71 2.95
CA SER A 149 -3.84 11.16 2.69
C SER A 149 -4.23 11.52 1.25
N ILE A 150 -3.74 10.76 0.27
CA ILE A 150 -4.04 11.00 -1.15
C ILE A 150 -5.54 10.84 -1.44
N ILE A 151 -6.16 9.78 -0.92
CA ILE A 151 -7.61 9.54 -1.10
C ILE A 151 -8.42 10.63 -0.39
N GLY A 152 -7.99 11.06 0.80
CA GLY A 152 -8.63 12.12 1.57
C GLY A 152 -8.63 13.50 0.89
N GLU A 153 -7.80 13.72 -0.12
CA GLU A 153 -7.83 14.93 -0.95
C GLU A 153 -9.02 14.95 -1.93
N TRP A 154 -9.61 13.79 -2.23
CA TRP A 154 -10.68 13.65 -3.23
C TRP A 154 -12.00 13.14 -2.67
N LEU A 155 -11.95 12.37 -1.60
CA LEU A 155 -13.11 11.76 -0.95
C LEU A 155 -13.10 12.06 0.55
N PRO A 156 -14.27 12.24 1.18
CA PRO A 156 -14.36 12.28 2.64
C PRO A 156 -13.97 10.93 3.22
N ALA A 157 -12.69 10.75 3.53
CA ALA A 157 -12.10 9.49 3.99
C ALA A 157 -11.63 9.54 5.46
N LEU A 158 -12.38 10.20 6.35
CA LEU A 158 -12.06 10.28 7.77
C LEU A 158 -11.98 8.89 8.42
N ASN A 159 -12.85 7.98 8.01
CA ASN A 159 -12.82 6.59 8.42
C ASN A 159 -12.31 5.74 7.25
N PHE A 160 -11.18 5.08 7.46
CA PHE A 160 -10.44 4.40 6.40
C PHE A 160 -9.85 3.07 6.91
N SER A 161 -10.07 2.00 6.17
CA SER A 161 -9.58 0.68 6.53
C SER A 161 -8.98 -0.03 5.33
N VAL A 162 -7.84 -0.67 5.53
CA VAL A 162 -7.24 -1.62 4.58
C VAL A 162 -7.23 -3.00 5.22
N ALA A 163 -7.86 -3.95 4.56
CA ALA A 163 -7.80 -5.37 4.90
C ALA A 163 -6.99 -6.11 3.84
N LEU A 164 -6.07 -6.97 4.27
CA LEU A 164 -5.35 -7.90 3.41
C LEU A 164 -5.76 -9.33 3.77
N TYR A 165 -5.93 -10.17 2.76
CA TYR A 165 -6.26 -11.56 2.92
C TYR A 165 -5.00 -12.41 2.86
N ASP A 166 -4.78 -13.23 3.90
CA ASP A 166 -3.70 -14.21 3.94
C ASP A 166 -4.26 -15.58 3.52
N GLU A 167 -3.89 -16.04 2.34
CA GLU A 167 -4.34 -17.32 1.79
C GLU A 167 -3.83 -18.52 2.59
N HIS A 168 -2.67 -18.41 3.28
CA HIS A 168 -2.07 -19.52 4.02
C HIS A 168 -2.82 -19.85 5.30
N CYS A 169 -3.30 -18.82 6.01
CA CYS A 169 -4.09 -18.97 7.23
C CYS A 169 -5.58 -18.72 7.03
N ALA A 170 -6.03 -18.38 5.82
CA ALA A 170 -7.40 -18.02 5.50
C ALA A 170 -7.97 -16.93 6.44
N GLN A 171 -7.14 -15.94 6.78
CA GLN A 171 -7.48 -14.88 7.73
C GLN A 171 -7.39 -13.49 7.11
N LEU A 172 -8.27 -12.60 7.58
CA LEU A 172 -8.18 -11.18 7.30
C LEU A 172 -7.25 -10.51 8.32
N ASN A 173 -6.30 -9.75 7.81
CA ASN A 173 -5.45 -8.87 8.59
C ASN A 173 -5.77 -7.43 8.26
N PHE A 174 -5.80 -6.55 9.26
CA PHE A 174 -6.06 -5.12 9.11
C PHE A 174 -4.79 -4.32 9.40
N PRO A 175 -3.85 -4.23 8.44
CA PRO A 175 -2.58 -3.54 8.65
C PRO A 175 -2.73 -2.03 8.81
N TYR A 176 -3.87 -1.46 8.40
CA TYR A 176 -4.17 -0.05 8.57
C TYR A 176 -5.67 0.18 8.80
N HIS A 177 -5.97 0.91 9.87
CA HIS A 177 -7.34 1.27 10.23
C HIS A 177 -7.36 2.61 10.96
N VAL A 178 -8.30 3.47 10.57
CA VAL A 178 -8.59 4.77 11.20
C VAL A 178 -10.11 4.91 11.27
N ASP A 179 -10.68 4.81 12.45
CA ASP A 179 -12.11 5.04 12.73
C ASP A 179 -12.25 5.37 14.21
N ASP A 180 -12.85 6.51 14.55
CA ASP A 180 -13.03 6.95 15.94
C ASP A 180 -14.05 6.10 16.71
N ARG A 181 -14.93 5.39 16.01
CA ARG A 181 -16.04 4.61 16.59
C ARG A 181 -15.78 3.10 16.62
N GLU A 182 -14.89 2.61 15.77
CA GLU A 182 -14.52 1.20 15.66
C GLU A 182 -13.00 1.09 15.76
N PRO A 183 -12.44 1.02 16.99
CA PRO A 183 -10.98 1.15 17.19
C PRO A 183 -10.16 -0.01 16.60
N GLN A 184 -10.75 -1.19 16.44
CA GLN A 184 -10.08 -2.33 15.82
C GLN A 184 -11.10 -3.23 15.11
N PRO A 185 -11.06 -3.31 13.77
CA PRO A 185 -11.94 -4.19 13.02
C PRO A 185 -11.51 -5.65 13.18
N GLU A 186 -12.52 -6.51 13.33
CA GLU A 186 -12.38 -7.97 13.37
C GLU A 186 -13.28 -8.58 12.27
N PRO A 187 -13.10 -9.84 11.87
CA PRO A 187 -13.93 -10.47 10.83
C PRO A 187 -15.44 -10.43 11.13
N GLY A 188 -15.84 -10.38 12.39
CA GLY A 188 -17.25 -10.30 12.83
C GLY A 188 -17.83 -8.89 12.84
N THR A 189 -17.03 -7.85 12.82
CA THR A 189 -17.50 -6.45 12.80
C THR A 189 -18.11 -6.08 11.44
N VAL A 190 -18.75 -4.93 11.38
CA VAL A 190 -19.35 -4.42 10.14
C VAL A 190 -18.28 -4.25 9.07
N THR A 191 -17.18 -3.59 9.41
CA THR A 191 -16.04 -3.37 8.52
C THR A 191 -15.46 -4.72 8.05
N GLY A 192 -15.26 -5.69 8.95
CA GLY A 192 -14.73 -7.01 8.63
C GLY A 192 -15.64 -7.80 7.69
N ARG A 193 -16.97 -7.77 7.90
CA ARG A 193 -17.94 -8.44 7.01
C ARG A 193 -17.97 -7.80 5.63
N LEU A 194 -17.91 -6.46 5.56
CA LEU A 194 -17.87 -5.75 4.28
C LEU A 194 -16.58 -6.07 3.51
N CYS A 195 -15.42 -6.08 4.19
CA CYS A 195 -14.16 -6.51 3.61
C CYS A 195 -14.24 -7.93 3.04
N SER A 196 -14.80 -8.87 3.83
CA SER A 196 -14.96 -10.27 3.42
C SER A 196 -15.81 -10.40 2.16
N GLU A 197 -16.92 -9.65 2.08
CA GLU A 197 -17.82 -9.69 0.93
C GLU A 197 -17.19 -9.07 -0.31
N VAL A 198 -16.50 -7.94 -0.18
CA VAL A 198 -15.77 -7.28 -1.27
C VAL A 198 -14.65 -8.19 -1.81
N ILE A 199 -13.90 -8.85 -0.93
CA ILE A 199 -12.84 -9.78 -1.34
C ILE A 199 -13.43 -11.01 -2.02
N ARG A 200 -14.50 -11.59 -1.47
CA ARG A 200 -15.16 -12.79 -2.00
C ARG A 200 -15.79 -12.55 -3.38
N SER A 201 -16.46 -11.41 -3.55
CA SER A 201 -17.12 -11.05 -4.81
C SER A 201 -16.17 -10.51 -5.87
N GLY A 202 -15.05 -9.91 -5.44
CA GLY A 202 -14.16 -9.16 -6.34
C GLY A 202 -14.81 -7.89 -6.92
N LEU A 203 -15.96 -7.47 -6.37
CA LEU A 203 -16.74 -6.33 -6.86
C LEU A 203 -16.79 -5.21 -5.81
N PRO A 204 -16.80 -3.94 -6.23
CA PRO A 204 -16.97 -2.83 -5.31
C PRO A 204 -18.42 -2.80 -4.79
N ILE A 205 -18.57 -2.38 -3.54
CA ILE A 205 -19.86 -2.24 -2.86
C ILE A 205 -20.01 -0.79 -2.39
N LEU A 206 -21.05 -0.12 -2.88
CA LEU A 206 -21.47 1.18 -2.40
C LEU A 206 -22.77 1.01 -1.62
N LEU A 207 -22.79 1.44 -0.35
CA LEU A 207 -23.97 1.45 0.50
C LEU A 207 -24.31 2.91 0.85
N THR A 208 -25.48 3.35 0.44
CA THR A 208 -25.98 4.70 0.73
C THR A 208 -27.22 4.64 1.62
N PRO A 209 -27.47 5.65 2.47
CA PRO A 209 -28.71 5.73 3.23
C PRO A 209 -29.94 5.60 2.33
N ASP A 210 -30.97 4.90 2.83
CA ASP A 210 -32.24 4.67 2.13
C ASP A 210 -32.13 3.94 0.78
N GLN A 211 -31.09 3.12 0.60
CA GLN A 211 -30.95 2.29 -0.59
C GLN A 211 -32.06 1.22 -0.64
N ASP A 212 -32.83 1.17 -1.75
CA ASP A 212 -33.98 0.28 -1.90
C ASP A 212 -33.65 -1.21 -1.86
N ASN A 213 -32.46 -1.60 -2.32
CA ASN A 213 -32.07 -3.01 -2.40
C ASN A 213 -30.59 -3.22 -2.05
N PRO A 214 -30.21 -3.07 -0.78
CA PRO A 214 -28.82 -3.31 -0.36
C PRO A 214 -28.46 -4.80 -0.44
N PRO A 215 -27.17 -5.13 -0.62
CA PRO A 215 -26.71 -6.51 -0.59
C PRO A 215 -27.15 -7.25 0.68
N ALA A 216 -27.38 -8.57 0.56
CA ALA A 216 -27.86 -9.38 1.68
C ALA A 216 -26.95 -9.25 2.92
N GLY A 217 -27.57 -8.95 4.08
CA GLY A 217 -26.84 -8.77 5.35
C GLY A 217 -26.36 -7.34 5.64
N PHE A 218 -26.58 -6.37 4.74
CA PHE A 218 -26.18 -4.97 4.94
C PHE A 218 -27.34 -3.99 5.06
N ALA A 219 -28.60 -4.48 4.97
CA ALA A 219 -29.79 -3.63 5.04
C ALA A 219 -29.85 -2.74 6.31
N ALA A 220 -29.41 -3.25 7.46
CA ALA A 220 -29.40 -2.49 8.70
C ALA A 220 -28.39 -1.32 8.71
N LEU A 221 -27.40 -1.32 7.81
CA LEU A 221 -26.39 -0.26 7.73
C LEU A 221 -26.84 0.96 6.96
N VAL A 222 -27.85 0.80 6.12
CA VAL A 222 -28.40 1.85 5.27
C VAL A 222 -29.76 2.33 5.75
N ALA A 223 -30.26 1.79 6.86
CA ALA A 223 -31.55 2.15 7.44
C ALA A 223 -31.47 3.52 8.13
N GLY A 224 -32.19 4.51 7.60
CA GLY A 224 -32.29 5.87 8.15
C GLY A 224 -31.39 6.88 7.41
N GLN A 225 -31.93 8.11 7.30
CA GLN A 225 -31.27 9.19 6.53
C GLN A 225 -29.91 9.63 7.08
N ASP A 226 -29.69 9.43 8.37
CA ASP A 226 -28.42 9.80 9.05
C ASP A 226 -27.42 8.64 9.10
N SER A 227 -27.70 7.52 8.43
CA SER A 227 -26.74 6.41 8.35
C SER A 227 -25.48 6.83 7.55
N PRO A 228 -24.29 6.35 7.92
CA PRO A 228 -23.10 6.63 7.14
C PRO A 228 -23.15 5.93 5.77
N CYS A 229 -22.58 6.54 4.76
CA CYS A 229 -22.28 5.86 3.51
C CYS A 229 -21.03 4.98 3.67
N TRP A 230 -21.03 3.84 3.00
CA TRP A 230 -19.90 2.92 2.96
C TRP A 230 -19.51 2.66 1.51
N LEU A 231 -18.24 2.74 1.24
CA LEU A 231 -17.69 2.38 -0.05
C LEU A 231 -16.54 1.39 0.16
N GLY A 232 -16.77 0.16 -0.26
CA GLY A 232 -15.80 -0.93 -0.23
C GLY A 232 -15.31 -1.25 -1.62
N VAL A 233 -14.00 -1.30 -1.82
CA VAL A 233 -13.39 -1.59 -3.13
C VAL A 233 -12.34 -2.68 -3.00
N PRO A 234 -12.34 -3.69 -3.91
CA PRO A 234 -11.34 -4.73 -3.87
C PRO A 234 -9.95 -4.19 -4.26
N LEU A 235 -8.94 -4.63 -3.54
CA LEU A 235 -7.55 -4.47 -3.93
C LEU A 235 -7.19 -5.62 -4.86
N SER A 236 -7.44 -5.43 -6.16
CA SER A 236 -7.24 -6.45 -7.18
C SER A 236 -6.10 -6.08 -8.11
N SER A 237 -5.25 -7.06 -8.38
CA SER A 237 -4.16 -7.00 -9.35
C SER A 237 -4.37 -8.01 -10.47
N GLN A 238 -3.37 -8.20 -11.32
CA GLN A 238 -3.36 -9.27 -12.34
C GLN A 238 -3.37 -10.68 -11.71
N ASN A 239 -2.93 -10.82 -10.47
CA ASN A 239 -2.83 -12.09 -9.75
C ASN A 239 -4.10 -12.42 -8.93
N GLY A 240 -5.06 -11.50 -8.86
CA GLY A 240 -6.31 -11.69 -8.11
C GLY A 240 -6.57 -10.59 -7.07
N THR A 241 -7.54 -10.83 -6.21
CA THR A 241 -7.93 -9.91 -5.14
C THR A 241 -7.13 -10.23 -3.88
N ILE A 242 -6.24 -9.33 -3.48
CA ILE A 242 -5.34 -9.50 -2.32
C ILE A 242 -5.92 -8.89 -1.03
N GLY A 243 -7.02 -8.13 -1.14
CA GLY A 243 -7.59 -7.45 0.00
C GLY A 243 -8.75 -6.54 -0.38
N ALA A 244 -9.13 -5.66 0.54
CA ALA A 244 -10.15 -4.64 0.32
C ALA A 244 -9.75 -3.32 1.00
N LEU A 245 -10.21 -2.23 0.42
CA LEU A 245 -10.15 -0.88 0.99
C LEU A 245 -11.58 -0.41 1.26
N ILE A 246 -11.83 0.04 2.48
CA ILE A 246 -13.12 0.56 2.90
C ILE A 246 -12.96 2.02 3.31
N VAL A 247 -13.84 2.87 2.80
CA VAL A 247 -14.05 4.22 3.32
C VAL A 247 -15.48 4.35 3.84
N LYS A 248 -15.65 5.11 4.91
CA LYS A 248 -16.94 5.34 5.54
C LYS A 248 -17.11 6.84 5.83
N SER A 249 -18.24 7.42 5.44
CA SER A 249 -18.57 8.80 5.77
C SER A 249 -18.97 8.94 7.24
N VAL A 250 -18.98 10.18 7.74
CA VAL A 250 -19.65 10.46 9.02
C VAL A 250 -21.17 10.43 8.84
N PRO A 251 -21.94 10.05 9.85
CA PRO A 251 -23.40 10.12 9.81
C PRO A 251 -23.88 11.53 9.46
N GLY A 252 -24.82 11.65 8.48
CA GLY A 252 -25.29 12.94 7.97
C GLY A 252 -24.26 13.74 7.14
N GLY A 253 -23.08 13.17 6.85
CA GLY A 253 -22.04 13.77 6.02
C GLY A 253 -22.26 13.61 4.51
N GLU A 254 -21.25 13.98 3.74
CA GLU A 254 -21.26 13.81 2.29
C GLU A 254 -21.49 12.37 1.87
N ARG A 255 -22.31 12.18 0.83
CA ARG A 255 -22.64 10.86 0.29
C ARG A 255 -21.67 10.50 -0.82
N TYR A 256 -21.20 9.26 -0.81
CA TYR A 256 -20.45 8.71 -1.93
C TYR A 256 -21.35 8.48 -3.13
N THR A 257 -20.81 8.70 -4.32
CA THR A 257 -21.48 8.56 -5.60
C THR A 257 -20.92 7.36 -6.40
N GLU A 258 -21.61 6.98 -7.48
CA GLU A 258 -21.08 6.00 -8.44
C GLU A 258 -19.74 6.47 -9.06
N GLN A 259 -19.57 7.77 -9.26
CA GLN A 259 -18.29 8.33 -9.76
C GLN A 259 -17.15 8.14 -8.76
N ASP A 260 -17.43 8.32 -7.47
CA ASP A 260 -16.45 8.07 -6.40
C ASP A 260 -16.04 6.60 -6.35
N LYS A 261 -17.02 5.70 -6.54
CA LYS A 261 -16.78 4.25 -6.62
C LYS A 261 -15.86 3.90 -7.79
N GLU A 262 -16.14 4.43 -9.00
CA GLU A 262 -15.30 4.20 -10.17
C GLU A 262 -13.88 4.75 -9.99
N LEU A 263 -13.75 5.96 -9.44
CA LEU A 263 -12.45 6.57 -9.17
C LEU A 263 -11.66 5.75 -8.13
N LEU A 264 -12.28 5.39 -7.02
CA LEU A 264 -11.63 4.61 -5.97
C LEU A 264 -11.24 3.22 -6.47
N GLN A 265 -12.08 2.58 -7.29
CA GLN A 265 -11.78 1.28 -7.90
C GLN A 265 -10.53 1.34 -8.79
N TYR A 266 -10.42 2.38 -9.60
CA TYR A 266 -9.26 2.59 -10.44
C TYR A 266 -7.98 2.80 -9.61
N VAL A 267 -8.06 3.62 -8.56
CA VAL A 267 -6.98 3.86 -7.60
C VAL A 267 -6.59 2.58 -6.88
N CYS A 268 -7.56 1.79 -6.39
CA CYS A 268 -7.32 0.56 -5.65
C CYS A 268 -6.58 -0.51 -6.47
N ALA A 269 -6.79 -0.58 -7.78
CA ALA A 269 -6.03 -1.48 -8.65
C ALA A 269 -4.53 -1.13 -8.66
N GLN A 270 -4.19 0.16 -8.64
CA GLN A 270 -2.80 0.61 -8.56
C GLN A 270 -2.20 0.41 -7.16
N VAL A 271 -3.01 0.64 -6.13
CA VAL A 271 -2.64 0.36 -4.74
C VAL A 271 -2.32 -1.12 -4.55
N ALA A 272 -3.15 -2.02 -5.09
CA ALA A 272 -2.92 -3.46 -5.05
C ALA A 272 -1.56 -3.85 -5.67
N THR A 273 -1.28 -3.30 -6.85
CA THR A 273 0.01 -3.52 -7.55
C THR A 273 1.19 -3.01 -6.72
N ALA A 274 1.05 -1.85 -6.07
CA ALA A 274 2.08 -1.28 -5.21
C ALA A 274 2.32 -2.14 -3.95
N ILE A 275 1.25 -2.66 -3.34
CA ILE A 275 1.32 -3.56 -2.18
C ILE A 275 2.05 -4.86 -2.57
N GLU A 276 1.62 -5.53 -3.65
CA GLU A 276 2.25 -6.76 -4.14
C GLU A 276 3.75 -6.57 -4.40
N ARG A 277 4.11 -5.47 -5.06
CA ARG A 277 5.52 -5.17 -5.32
C ARG A 277 6.32 -4.99 -4.03
N LYS A 278 5.77 -4.31 -3.03
CA LYS A 278 6.41 -4.15 -1.71
C LYS A 278 6.56 -5.48 -0.98
N GLN A 279 5.51 -6.31 -0.97
CA GLN A 279 5.54 -7.65 -0.35
C GLN A 279 6.57 -8.55 -1.05
N LEU A 280 6.59 -8.55 -2.38
CA LEU A 280 7.55 -9.33 -3.16
C LEU A 280 8.98 -8.85 -2.87
N HIS A 281 9.22 -7.55 -2.85
CA HIS A 281 10.54 -7.00 -2.53
C HIS A 281 11.00 -7.39 -1.12
N ALA A 282 10.14 -7.25 -0.13
CA ALA A 282 10.44 -7.67 1.25
C ALA A 282 10.70 -9.18 1.35
N ARG A 283 9.95 -10.01 0.59
CA ARG A 283 10.17 -11.45 0.51
C ARG A 283 11.51 -11.78 -0.13
N LEU A 284 11.85 -11.12 -1.25
CA LEU A 284 13.15 -11.30 -1.92
C LEU A 284 14.32 -10.89 -1.01
N GLN A 285 14.21 -9.77 -0.31
CA GLN A 285 15.22 -9.35 0.66
C GLN A 285 15.37 -10.38 1.79
N ARG A 286 14.25 -10.88 2.32
CA ARG A 286 14.29 -11.91 3.36
C ARG A 286 14.93 -13.21 2.83
N MET A 287 14.61 -13.63 1.60
CA MET A 287 15.23 -14.79 0.98
C MET A 287 16.73 -14.61 0.72
N ALA A 288 17.16 -13.39 0.35
CA ALA A 288 18.57 -13.06 0.15
C ALA A 288 19.38 -12.99 1.44
N GLN A 289 18.76 -12.69 2.58
CA GLN A 289 19.45 -12.42 3.85
C GLN A 289 19.28 -13.51 4.91
N TYR A 290 18.31 -14.40 4.76
CA TYR A 290 18.00 -15.43 5.76
C TYR A 290 18.01 -16.83 5.16
N ASP A 291 18.44 -17.81 5.96
CA ASP A 291 18.33 -19.24 5.63
C ASP A 291 16.86 -19.67 5.68
N GLN A 292 16.39 -20.32 4.61
CA GLN A 292 14.97 -20.67 4.45
C GLN A 292 14.48 -21.69 5.46
N LEU A 293 15.34 -22.60 5.90
CA LEU A 293 14.99 -23.67 6.82
C LEU A 293 14.90 -23.18 8.27
N THR A 294 15.95 -22.49 8.71
CA THR A 294 16.11 -22.13 10.12
C THR A 294 15.67 -20.70 10.45
N GLN A 295 15.39 -19.88 9.41
CA GLN A 295 15.05 -18.47 9.54
C GLN A 295 16.12 -17.67 10.34
N LEU A 296 17.36 -18.15 10.31
CA LEU A 296 18.53 -17.44 10.82
C LEU A 296 19.11 -16.54 9.72
N PRO A 297 19.83 -15.48 10.06
CA PRO A 297 20.75 -14.81 9.15
C PRO A 297 21.57 -15.81 8.34
N ASN A 298 21.65 -15.61 7.04
CA ASN A 298 22.52 -16.41 6.17
C ASN A 298 23.96 -15.86 6.18
N ARG A 299 24.83 -16.44 5.36
CA ARG A 299 26.23 -16.02 5.23
C ARG A 299 26.38 -14.53 4.88
N GLU A 300 25.52 -14.02 4.00
CA GLU A 300 25.60 -12.65 3.49
C GLU A 300 25.24 -11.63 4.58
N LEU A 301 24.10 -11.81 5.23
CA LEU A 301 23.69 -10.94 6.34
C LEU A 301 24.67 -11.01 7.53
N LEU A 302 25.24 -12.19 7.82
CA LEU A 302 26.26 -12.32 8.83
C LEU A 302 27.50 -11.50 8.50
N ARG A 303 27.95 -11.51 7.24
CA ARG A 303 29.13 -10.72 6.80
C ARG A 303 28.89 -9.22 6.95
N ASP A 304 27.71 -8.76 6.59
CA ASP A 304 27.35 -7.34 6.73
C ASP A 304 27.32 -6.91 8.20
N ARG A 305 26.75 -7.73 9.08
CA ARG A 305 26.75 -7.48 10.53
C ARG A 305 28.14 -7.52 11.13
N LEU A 306 28.99 -8.45 10.68
CA LEU A 306 30.39 -8.53 11.13
C LEU A 306 31.17 -7.29 10.71
N LYS A 307 31.02 -6.81 9.48
CA LYS A 307 31.65 -5.56 9.01
C LYS A 307 31.23 -4.35 9.85
N ALA A 308 29.95 -4.24 10.15
CA ALA A 308 29.42 -3.18 11.00
C ALA A 308 30.00 -3.26 12.40
N SER A 309 30.08 -4.46 13.00
CA SER A 309 30.68 -4.68 14.35
C SER A 309 32.16 -4.37 14.38
N LEU A 310 32.90 -4.77 13.34
CA LEU A 310 34.33 -4.43 13.23
C LEU A 310 34.54 -2.91 13.12
N ALA A 311 33.70 -2.20 12.37
CA ALA A 311 33.78 -0.74 12.26
C ALA A 311 33.58 -0.07 13.63
N LEU A 312 32.56 -0.50 14.39
CA LEU A 312 32.31 0.00 15.75
C LEU A 312 33.43 -0.35 16.72
N ALA A 313 33.89 -1.61 16.71
CA ALA A 313 34.96 -2.05 17.60
C ALA A 313 36.29 -1.31 17.37
N ARG A 314 36.59 -0.90 16.12
CA ARG A 314 37.75 -0.07 15.77
C ARG A 314 37.66 1.34 16.37
N THR A 315 36.46 1.92 16.42
CA THR A 315 36.23 3.29 16.90
C THR A 315 36.29 3.36 18.44
N ASP A 316 35.72 2.36 19.13
CA ASP A 316 35.52 2.39 20.59
C ASP A 316 36.54 1.52 21.35
N SER A 317 37.59 1.04 20.68
CA SER A 317 38.52 0.04 21.23
C SER A 317 37.79 -1.17 21.84
N GLY A 318 36.64 -1.50 21.19
CA GLY A 318 35.76 -2.58 21.63
C GLY A 318 36.32 -3.95 21.30
N ARG A 319 35.74 -4.97 21.93
CA ARG A 319 36.06 -6.38 21.70
C ARG A 319 34.84 -7.10 21.21
N MET A 320 35.03 -8.06 20.32
CA MET A 320 33.97 -8.92 19.81
C MET A 320 34.48 -10.35 19.58
N ALA A 321 33.60 -11.31 19.45
CA ALA A 321 33.99 -12.68 19.18
C ALA A 321 33.12 -13.34 18.11
N LEU A 322 33.73 -14.24 17.35
CA LEU A 322 33.10 -15.08 16.36
C LEU A 322 33.23 -16.56 16.79
N LEU A 323 32.14 -17.26 16.94
CA LEU A 323 32.09 -18.68 17.24
C LEU A 323 31.61 -19.45 16.01
N TYR A 324 32.42 -20.35 15.50
CA TYR A 324 32.10 -21.25 14.44
C TYR A 324 31.64 -22.59 15.04
N VAL A 325 30.45 -23.06 14.67
CA VAL A 325 29.80 -24.23 15.27
C VAL A 325 29.44 -25.20 14.14
N ASP A 326 29.91 -26.46 14.27
CA ASP A 326 29.61 -27.55 13.36
C ASP A 326 28.96 -28.69 14.16
N LEU A 327 27.98 -29.40 13.57
CA LEU A 327 27.28 -30.50 14.23
C LEU A 327 27.93 -31.82 13.85
N ASP A 328 28.65 -32.42 14.78
CA ASP A 328 29.32 -33.67 14.55
C ASP A 328 28.33 -34.79 14.13
N ARG A 329 28.66 -35.50 13.04
CA ARG A 329 27.88 -36.62 12.49
C ARG A 329 26.47 -36.27 11.97
N PHE A 330 26.20 -35.02 11.64
CA PHE A 330 24.92 -34.62 11.07
C PHE A 330 24.55 -35.41 9.79
N LYS A 331 25.55 -35.66 8.92
CA LYS A 331 25.36 -36.48 7.74
C LYS A 331 24.82 -37.89 8.10
N GLN A 332 25.31 -38.50 9.18
CA GLN A 332 24.85 -39.84 9.64
C GLN A 332 23.37 -39.79 10.07
N VAL A 333 22.91 -38.70 10.66
CA VAL A 333 21.48 -38.49 10.99
C VAL A 333 20.64 -38.47 9.70
N ASN A 334 21.06 -37.73 8.68
CA ASN A 334 20.37 -37.72 7.38
C ASN A 334 20.36 -39.08 6.71
N ASP A 335 21.52 -39.79 6.70
CA ASP A 335 21.65 -41.10 6.05
C ASP A 335 20.82 -42.18 6.76
N THR A 336 20.61 -42.05 8.09
CA THR A 336 19.89 -43.05 8.88
C THR A 336 18.42 -42.76 9.05
N LEU A 337 18.01 -41.48 9.25
CA LEU A 337 16.66 -41.08 9.61
C LEU A 337 15.97 -40.22 8.53
N GLY A 338 16.68 -39.92 7.47
CA GLY A 338 16.17 -39.11 6.35
C GLY A 338 16.32 -37.62 6.56
N HIS A 339 16.25 -36.86 5.44
CA HIS A 339 16.45 -35.42 5.43
C HIS A 339 15.39 -34.64 6.25
N ALA A 340 14.16 -35.14 6.36
CA ALA A 340 13.11 -34.48 7.13
C ALA A 340 13.47 -34.39 8.62
N VAL A 341 14.05 -35.45 9.20
CA VAL A 341 14.53 -35.47 10.59
C VAL A 341 15.76 -34.56 10.74
N GLY A 342 16.65 -34.55 9.75
CA GLY A 342 17.79 -33.62 9.70
C GLY A 342 17.36 -32.15 9.66
N ASP A 343 16.34 -31.83 8.90
CA ASP A 343 15.78 -30.47 8.84
C ASP A 343 15.17 -30.04 10.18
N MET A 344 14.40 -30.93 10.83
CA MET A 344 13.89 -30.68 12.19
C MET A 344 15.03 -30.47 13.20
N LEU A 345 16.11 -31.25 13.05
CA LEU A 345 17.29 -31.11 13.90
C LEU A 345 17.96 -29.76 13.75
N LEU A 346 18.15 -29.29 12.50
CA LEU A 346 18.73 -27.95 12.24
C LEU A 346 17.87 -26.83 12.80
N GLN A 347 16.54 -26.92 12.70
CA GLN A 347 15.61 -25.96 13.30
C GLN A 347 15.69 -25.95 14.82
N ALA A 348 15.75 -27.13 15.45
CA ALA A 348 15.88 -27.27 16.89
C ALA A 348 17.22 -26.70 17.41
N VAL A 349 18.31 -26.96 16.69
CA VAL A 349 19.63 -26.36 16.98
C VAL A 349 19.60 -24.85 16.86
N ALA A 350 19.02 -24.32 15.78
CA ALA A 350 18.87 -22.86 15.59
C ALA A 350 18.15 -22.20 16.78
N ASN A 351 17.05 -22.81 17.25
CA ASN A 351 16.31 -22.29 18.41
C ASN A 351 17.11 -22.38 19.71
N ARG A 352 17.85 -23.47 19.92
CA ARG A 352 18.73 -23.61 21.10
C ARG A 352 19.86 -22.58 21.08
N LEU A 353 20.49 -22.33 19.93
CA LEU A 353 21.53 -21.32 19.77
C LEU A 353 21.01 -19.91 20.06
N LYS A 354 19.83 -19.54 19.55
CA LYS A 354 19.16 -18.28 19.88
C LYS A 354 18.98 -18.08 21.39
N GLY A 355 18.61 -19.14 22.12
CA GLY A 355 18.45 -19.11 23.58
C GLY A 355 19.76 -19.01 24.38
N CYS A 356 20.93 -19.21 23.73
CA CYS A 356 22.23 -19.11 24.38
C CYS A 356 22.81 -17.70 24.37
N VAL A 357 22.37 -16.82 23.50
CA VAL A 357 22.93 -15.50 23.22
C VAL A 357 21.95 -14.37 23.56
N ARG A 358 22.41 -13.14 23.58
CA ARG A 358 21.58 -11.95 23.77
C ARG A 358 20.88 -11.57 22.47
N GLU A 359 19.84 -10.79 22.56
CA GLU A 359 19.11 -10.25 21.40
C GLU A 359 20.01 -9.38 20.49
N THR A 360 21.00 -8.72 21.08
CA THR A 360 22.01 -7.93 20.37
C THR A 360 23.02 -8.76 19.60
N ASP A 361 23.20 -10.03 19.94
CA ASP A 361 24.14 -10.93 19.27
C ASP A 361 23.50 -11.53 18.00
N THR A 362 24.30 -12.07 17.11
CA THR A 362 23.82 -12.68 15.88
C THR A 362 24.13 -14.18 15.85
N VAL A 363 23.08 -14.97 15.62
CA VAL A 363 23.21 -16.39 15.25
C VAL A 363 22.90 -16.52 13.77
N ALA A 364 23.77 -17.15 12.99
CA ALA A 364 23.63 -17.34 11.56
C ALA A 364 23.85 -18.81 11.19
N ARG A 365 23.22 -19.24 10.08
CA ARG A 365 23.54 -20.53 9.41
C ARG A 365 24.21 -20.22 8.07
N ILE A 366 25.40 -20.75 7.85
CA ILE A 366 26.21 -20.46 6.66
C ILE A 366 26.16 -21.57 5.61
N GLY A 367 25.65 -22.74 5.95
CA GLY A 367 25.39 -23.85 5.03
C GLY A 367 25.44 -25.20 5.75
N GLY A 368 24.74 -26.19 5.21
CA GLY A 368 24.74 -27.55 5.79
C GLY A 368 24.44 -27.59 7.29
N ASP A 369 25.37 -28.07 8.07
CA ASP A 369 25.37 -28.21 9.53
C ASP A 369 26.21 -27.13 10.25
N GLU A 370 26.64 -26.10 9.51
CA GLU A 370 27.51 -25.05 10.02
C GLU A 370 26.73 -23.81 10.47
N PHE A 371 26.95 -23.40 11.72
CA PHE A 371 26.38 -22.19 12.29
C PHE A 371 27.51 -21.24 12.76
N VAL A 372 27.22 -19.95 12.80
CA VAL A 372 28.14 -18.96 13.33
C VAL A 372 27.40 -18.07 14.31
N VAL A 373 28.05 -17.81 15.43
CA VAL A 373 27.57 -16.86 16.44
C VAL A 373 28.53 -15.68 16.49
N LEU A 374 27.98 -14.48 16.30
CA LEU A 374 28.71 -13.23 16.43
C LEU A 374 28.26 -12.54 17.71
N LEU A 375 29.22 -12.39 18.65
CA LEU A 375 29.06 -11.63 19.87
C LEU A 375 29.57 -10.20 19.60
N HIS A 376 28.65 -9.25 19.49
CA HIS A 376 28.95 -7.88 19.07
C HIS A 376 29.78 -7.09 20.08
N SER A 377 29.69 -7.45 21.36
CA SER A 377 30.49 -6.81 22.44
C SER A 377 30.76 -7.83 23.52
N ILE A 378 32.06 -8.02 23.85
CA ILE A 378 32.55 -8.78 25.00
C ILE A 378 33.44 -7.90 25.86
N HIS A 379 33.41 -8.12 27.15
CA HIS A 379 34.25 -7.35 28.10
C HIS A 379 35.57 -8.06 28.37
N ALA A 380 35.54 -9.39 28.39
CA ALA A 380 36.72 -10.21 28.65
C ALA A 380 36.78 -11.39 27.68
N ALA A 381 37.95 -12.00 27.53
CA ALA A 381 38.14 -13.19 26.69
C ALA A 381 37.28 -14.37 27.15
N GLU A 382 37.04 -14.47 28.43
CA GLU A 382 36.23 -15.50 29.10
C GLU A 382 34.77 -15.43 28.70
N ASP A 383 34.27 -14.26 28.31
CA ASP A 383 32.85 -14.10 27.88
C ASP A 383 32.53 -14.99 26.67
N ALA A 384 33.43 -15.03 25.68
CA ALA A 384 33.28 -15.82 24.50
C ALA A 384 33.35 -17.34 24.82
N GLU A 385 34.27 -17.73 25.70
CA GLU A 385 34.38 -19.13 26.14
C GLU A 385 33.17 -19.56 26.97
N ASN A 386 32.62 -18.68 27.81
CA ASN A 386 31.41 -18.93 28.57
C ASN A 386 30.20 -19.20 27.66
N VAL A 387 30.05 -18.38 26.60
CA VAL A 387 28.98 -18.61 25.60
C VAL A 387 29.23 -19.91 24.85
N ALA A 388 30.44 -20.22 24.41
CA ALA A 388 30.79 -21.48 23.78
C ALA A 388 30.49 -22.67 24.70
N GLY A 389 30.82 -22.58 26.00
CA GLY A 389 30.49 -23.57 27.03
C GLY A 389 28.99 -23.78 27.19
N LYS A 390 28.21 -22.68 27.25
CA LYS A 390 26.74 -22.73 27.32
C LYS A 390 26.15 -23.41 26.10
N ILE A 391 26.62 -23.06 24.89
CA ILE A 391 26.18 -23.70 23.65
C ILE A 391 26.45 -25.19 23.68
N ARG A 392 27.66 -25.63 24.06
CA ARG A 392 27.99 -27.07 24.19
C ARG A 392 27.01 -27.76 25.14
N GLN A 393 26.80 -27.22 26.34
CA GLN A 393 25.91 -27.81 27.36
C GLN A 393 24.45 -27.97 26.82
N VAL A 394 23.95 -26.95 26.15
CA VAL A 394 22.58 -26.95 25.65
C VAL A 394 22.40 -27.88 24.44
N LEU A 395 23.38 -27.93 23.53
CA LEU A 395 23.27 -28.77 22.33
C LEU A 395 23.45 -30.28 22.63
N VAL A 396 24.26 -30.65 23.64
CA VAL A 396 24.44 -32.04 24.06
C VAL A 396 23.16 -32.63 24.71
N GLN A 397 22.25 -31.77 25.20
CA GLN A 397 20.97 -32.27 25.74
C GLN A 397 20.19 -33.06 24.67
N PRO A 398 19.59 -34.22 25.01
CA PRO A 398 18.82 -35.00 24.06
C PRO A 398 17.73 -34.18 23.36
N LEU A 399 17.55 -34.41 22.08
CA LEU A 399 16.49 -33.84 21.25
C LEU A 399 15.50 -34.92 20.87
N ARG A 400 14.22 -34.74 21.20
CA ARG A 400 13.16 -35.67 20.80
C ARG A 400 12.47 -35.09 19.55
N LEU A 401 12.77 -35.71 18.39
CA LEU A 401 12.28 -35.28 17.09
C LEU A 401 11.64 -36.49 16.38
N ASP A 402 10.41 -36.34 15.96
CA ASP A 402 9.64 -37.37 15.25
C ASP A 402 9.74 -38.80 15.91
N GLY A 403 9.60 -38.85 17.25
CA GLY A 403 9.70 -40.09 18.01
C GLY A 403 11.13 -40.60 18.27
N HIS A 404 12.15 -40.00 17.68
CA HIS A 404 13.57 -40.32 17.86
C HIS A 404 14.23 -39.48 18.92
N ASN A 405 15.10 -40.10 19.74
CA ASN A 405 15.98 -39.40 20.67
C ASN A 405 17.36 -39.21 20.03
N LEU A 406 17.70 -37.98 19.72
CA LEU A 406 18.96 -37.61 19.08
C LEU A 406 19.92 -36.97 20.08
N ASN A 407 21.16 -37.43 20.10
CA ASN A 407 22.26 -36.84 20.83
C ASN A 407 23.27 -36.32 19.81
N ILE A 408 23.45 -35.00 19.80
CA ILE A 408 24.43 -34.35 18.92
C ILE A 408 25.54 -33.72 19.75
N GLN A 409 26.72 -33.67 19.18
CA GLN A 409 27.84 -32.96 19.74
C GLN A 409 28.23 -31.81 18.82
N PRO A 410 28.40 -30.61 19.34
CA PRO A 410 28.92 -29.51 18.55
C PRO A 410 30.44 -29.41 18.67
N SER A 411 31.11 -29.20 17.54
CA SER A 411 32.48 -28.75 17.48
C SER A 411 32.50 -27.22 17.36
N ILE A 412 33.11 -26.52 18.29
CA ILE A 412 33.09 -25.06 18.40
C ILE A 412 34.50 -24.49 18.38
N GLY A 413 34.77 -23.58 17.45
CA GLY A 413 35.95 -22.75 17.38
C GLY A 413 35.68 -21.30 17.72
N VAL A 414 36.54 -20.64 18.43
CA VAL A 414 36.36 -19.25 18.90
C VAL A 414 37.49 -18.36 18.36
N ALA A 415 37.10 -17.27 17.69
CA ALA A 415 37.98 -16.18 17.30
C ALA A 415 37.57 -14.88 18.01
N ARG A 416 38.54 -14.10 18.46
CA ARG A 416 38.33 -12.84 19.17
C ARG A 416 39.04 -11.70 18.46
N TYR A 417 38.37 -10.58 18.37
CA TYR A 417 38.93 -9.32 17.91
C TYR A 417 39.42 -8.52 19.13
N PRO A 418 40.63 -7.91 19.11
CA PRO A 418 41.59 -7.93 17.99
C PRO A 418 42.61 -9.10 18.01
N GLU A 419 42.60 -9.96 19.03
CA GLU A 419 43.66 -10.93 19.32
C GLU A 419 43.90 -11.94 18.18
N HIS A 420 42.84 -12.41 17.51
CA HIS A 420 42.89 -13.44 16.46
C HIS A 420 42.73 -12.86 15.04
N GLY A 421 42.72 -11.53 14.93
CA GLY A 421 42.67 -10.84 13.66
C GLY A 421 41.89 -9.53 13.74
N THR A 422 42.20 -8.64 12.80
CA THR A 422 41.54 -7.31 12.67
C THR A 422 40.66 -7.19 11.45
N GLU A 423 40.62 -8.23 10.60
CA GLU A 423 39.86 -8.31 9.38
C GLU A 423 38.91 -9.51 9.39
N GLU A 424 37.78 -9.39 8.69
CA GLU A 424 36.75 -10.42 8.54
C GLU A 424 37.33 -11.82 8.24
N ASN A 425 38.17 -11.91 7.20
CA ASN A 425 38.71 -13.18 6.72
C ASN A 425 39.65 -13.83 7.74
N GLN A 426 40.36 -13.04 8.55
CA GLN A 426 41.25 -13.56 9.61
C GLN A 426 40.46 -14.19 10.75
N LEU A 427 39.38 -13.54 11.17
CA LEU A 427 38.52 -14.05 12.23
C LEU A 427 37.79 -15.32 11.81
N PHE A 428 37.25 -15.33 10.60
CA PHE A 428 36.61 -16.55 10.07
C PHE A 428 37.57 -17.71 9.96
N ARG A 429 38.75 -17.48 9.38
CA ARG A 429 39.78 -18.53 9.28
C ARG A 429 40.21 -19.07 10.65
N HIS A 430 40.46 -18.18 11.60
CA HIS A 430 40.86 -18.62 12.94
C HIS A 430 39.76 -19.43 13.64
N ALA A 431 38.51 -18.99 13.57
CA ALA A 431 37.38 -19.71 14.15
C ALA A 431 37.18 -21.09 13.51
N ASP A 432 37.27 -21.20 12.18
CA ASP A 432 37.17 -22.45 11.44
C ASP A 432 38.33 -23.41 11.81
N GLU A 433 39.59 -22.95 11.80
CA GLU A 433 40.73 -23.75 12.19
C GLU A 433 40.61 -24.29 13.65
N ALA A 434 40.12 -23.44 14.56
CA ALA A 434 39.90 -23.83 15.97
C ALA A 434 38.75 -24.86 16.08
N MET A 435 37.68 -24.68 15.32
CA MET A 435 36.54 -25.64 15.25
C MET A 435 37.00 -26.98 14.70
N TYR A 436 37.78 -26.98 13.61
CA TYR A 436 38.30 -28.20 13.00
C TYR A 436 39.25 -28.96 13.97
N ALA A 437 40.08 -28.24 14.74
CA ALA A 437 40.92 -28.86 15.77
C ALA A 437 40.08 -29.52 16.88
N ALA A 438 38.99 -28.87 17.32
CA ALA A 438 38.02 -29.43 18.27
C ALA A 438 37.35 -30.70 17.73
N LYS A 439 36.95 -30.66 16.45
CA LYS A 439 36.32 -31.81 15.75
C LYS A 439 37.26 -33.03 15.71
N ARG A 440 38.53 -32.82 15.38
CA ARG A 440 39.55 -33.90 15.38
C ARG A 440 39.76 -34.49 16.78
N GLN A 441 39.78 -33.69 17.83
CA GLN A 441 39.92 -34.18 19.21
C GLN A 441 38.69 -35.03 19.64
N HIS A 442 37.49 -34.68 19.21
CA HIS A 442 36.27 -35.43 19.45
C HIS A 442 36.33 -36.82 18.75
N HIS A 443 36.77 -36.89 17.48
CA HIS A 443 36.91 -38.14 16.75
C HIS A 443 37.95 -39.06 17.39
N LEU A 444 39.09 -38.53 17.81
CA LEU A 444 40.14 -39.32 18.49
C LEU A 444 39.65 -39.91 19.83
N ARG A 445 38.79 -39.20 20.58
CA ARG A 445 38.23 -39.71 21.86
C ARG A 445 37.17 -40.77 21.67
N LEU A 446 36.52 -40.85 20.50
CA LEU A 446 35.49 -41.81 20.16
C LEU A 446 36.04 -43.06 19.47
N GLY A 447 37.36 -43.17 19.23
CA GLY A 447 37.99 -44.34 18.63
C GLY A 447 37.68 -44.59 17.17
N VAL A 448 37.33 -43.57 16.41
CA VAL A 448 37.06 -43.62 14.98
C VAL A 448 38.06 -42.78 14.23
#